data_dbc2b1d4197c30951d90a0eda8eaaf86
#
_entry.id   dbc2b1d4197c30951d90a0eda8eaaf86
#
_cell.length_a   1.000
_cell.length_b   1.000
_cell.length_c   1.000
_cell.angle_alpha   90.00
_cell.angle_beta   90.00
_cell.angle_gamma   90.00
#
_symmetry.space_group_name_H-M   'P 1'
#
loop_
_entity.id
_entity.type
_entity.pdbx_description
1 polymer ?
#
loop_
_entity_poly.entity_id
_entity_poly.type
_entity_poly.pdbx_seq_one_letter_code
_entity_poly.pdbx_strand_id
1 'polypeptide(L)' 'MWTDKLKIGDLLYAVNDGKPAIVLDKEETARAKYGDIANKRWRFKLHIDGEQGWLDEVRIRVGYKLP' A
#
# COMPACT_ATOMS: atom_id res chain seq x y z
N MET A 1 -8.56 5.20 6.81
CA MET A 1 -7.63 4.10 7.09
C MET A 1 -6.21 4.60 7.01
N TRP A 2 -5.31 3.98 7.73
CA TRP A 2 -3.93 4.44 7.76
C TRP A 2 -3.24 4.34 6.39
N THR A 3 -3.69 3.44 5.55
CA THR A 3 -3.11 3.28 4.22
C THR A 3 -3.33 4.49 3.32
N ASP A 4 -4.41 5.22 3.51
CA ASP A 4 -4.67 6.43 2.73
C ASP A 4 -3.61 7.49 2.95
N LYS A 5 -2.97 7.45 4.09
CA LYS A 5 -2.00 8.47 4.50
C LYS A 5 -0.56 8.10 4.17
N LEU A 6 -0.34 6.92 3.63
CA LEU A 6 1.00 6.53 3.22
C LEU A 6 1.49 7.44 2.10
N LYS A 7 2.77 7.76 2.17
CA LYS A 7 3.44 8.61 1.19
C LYS A 7 4.67 7.92 0.64
N ILE A 8 5.11 8.38 -0.49
CA ILE A 8 6.37 7.93 -1.06
C ILE A 8 7.49 8.19 -0.05
N GLY A 9 8.28 7.17 0.22
CA GLY A 9 9.35 7.23 1.20
C GLY A 9 8.99 6.68 2.57
N ASP A 10 7.70 6.41 2.82
CA ASP A 10 7.29 5.86 4.11
C ASP A 10 7.79 4.44 4.27
N LEU A 11 8.06 4.08 5.53
CA LEU A 11 8.56 2.77 5.90
C LEU A 11 7.45 1.93 6.50
N LEU A 12 7.40 0.67 6.08
CA LEU A 12 6.47 -0.33 6.61
C LEU A 12 7.25 -1.56 7.01
N TYR A 13 6.63 -2.40 7.83
CA TYR A 13 7.21 -3.69 8.21
C TYR A 13 6.21 -4.81 7.91
N ALA A 14 6.71 -5.90 7.35
CA ALA A 14 5.89 -7.08 7.13
C ALA A 14 5.50 -7.69 8.49
N VAL A 15 4.23 -8.09 8.64
CA VAL A 15 3.75 -8.59 9.93
C VAL A 15 4.27 -10.00 10.22
N ASN A 16 4.57 -10.79 9.19
CA ASN A 16 4.97 -12.18 9.42
C ASN A 16 6.47 -12.35 9.68
N ASP A 17 7.33 -11.52 9.11
CA ASP A 17 8.77 -11.70 9.29
C ASP A 17 9.49 -10.41 9.71
N GLY A 18 8.78 -9.31 9.81
CA GLY A 18 9.37 -8.05 10.26
C GLY A 18 10.26 -7.35 9.25
N LYS A 19 10.30 -7.81 8.02
CA LYS A 19 11.16 -7.19 7.01
C LYS A 19 10.68 -5.80 6.64
N PRO A 20 11.59 -4.85 6.46
CA PRO A 20 11.21 -3.49 6.10
C PRO A 20 10.81 -3.39 4.64
N ALA A 21 9.88 -2.50 4.37
CA ALA A 21 9.45 -2.18 3.03
C ALA A 21 9.35 -0.67 2.90
N ILE A 22 9.77 -0.14 1.76
CA ILE A 22 9.72 1.29 1.51
C ILE A 22 8.73 1.57 0.39
N VAL A 23 7.87 2.56 0.59
CA VAL A 23 6.93 2.99 -0.43
C VAL A 23 7.67 3.76 -1.50
N LEU A 24 7.73 3.22 -2.70
CA LEU A 24 8.41 3.84 -3.83
C LEU A 24 7.48 4.70 -4.67
N ASP A 25 6.20 4.32 -4.74
CA ASP A 25 5.24 5.04 -5.56
C ASP A 25 3.85 4.80 -5.01
N LYS A 26 2.93 5.69 -5.38
CA LYS A 26 1.55 5.65 -4.92
C LYS A 26 0.66 6.03 -6.10
N GLU A 27 -0.37 5.23 -6.36
CA GLU A 27 -1.24 5.44 -7.50
C GLU A 27 -2.69 5.27 -7.06
N GLU A 28 -3.53 6.16 -7.52
CA GLU A 28 -4.96 6.07 -7.25
C GLU A 28 -5.61 5.16 -8.28
N THR A 29 -6.39 4.20 -7.80
CA THR A 29 -7.16 3.33 -8.67
C THR A 29 -8.63 3.66 -8.49
N ALA A 30 -9.20 4.30 -9.47
CA ALA A 30 -10.62 4.63 -9.44
C ALA A 30 -11.44 3.40 -9.75
N ARG A 31 -12.44 3.15 -8.91
CA ARG A 31 -13.37 2.07 -9.10
C ARG A 31 -14.77 2.63 -9.09
N ALA A 32 -15.21 3.02 -10.25
CA ALA A 32 -16.53 3.63 -10.38
C ALA A 32 -17.59 2.63 -10.82
N LYS A 33 -17.41 1.39 -10.54
CA LYS A 33 -18.41 0.39 -10.90
C LYS A 33 -19.63 0.52 -10.02
N TYR A 34 -20.79 0.38 -10.60
CA TYR A 34 -22.07 0.37 -9.90
C TYR A 34 -22.36 1.65 -9.14
N GLY A 35 -21.87 2.75 -9.65
CA GLY A 35 -22.14 4.03 -9.04
C GLY A 35 -21.46 4.26 -7.71
N ASP A 36 -20.53 3.44 -7.35
CA ASP A 36 -19.78 3.57 -6.11
C ASP A 36 -18.62 4.53 -6.29
N ILE A 37 -18.96 5.79 -6.35
CA ILE A 37 -18.00 6.85 -6.65
C ILE A 37 -17.23 7.32 -5.44
N ALA A 38 -17.63 6.90 -4.25
CA ALA A 38 -17.05 7.41 -3.03
C ALA A 38 -15.78 6.68 -2.62
N ASN A 39 -15.54 5.51 -3.18
CA ASN A 39 -14.44 4.67 -2.72
C ASN A 39 -13.24 4.81 -3.60
N LYS A 40 -12.41 5.77 -3.27
CA LYS A 40 -11.08 5.87 -3.87
C LYS A 40 -10.21 4.80 -3.26
N ARG A 41 -9.50 4.10 -4.11
CA ARG A 41 -8.54 3.10 -3.68
C ARG A 41 -7.17 3.51 -4.13
N TRP A 42 -6.19 3.05 -3.36
CA TRP A 42 -4.80 3.32 -3.64
C TRP A 42 -4.07 2.00 -3.84
N ARG A 43 -3.04 2.04 -4.63
CA ARG A 43 -2.08 0.96 -4.67
C ARG A 43 -0.71 1.57 -4.52
N PHE A 44 0.19 0.78 -3.98
CA PHE A 44 1.52 1.25 -3.62
C PHE A 44 2.57 0.34 -4.20
N LYS A 45 3.62 0.95 -4.71
CA LYS A 45 4.79 0.19 -5.15
C LYS A 45 5.75 0.12 -3.99
N LEU A 46 6.06 -1.09 -3.56
CA LEU A 46 6.95 -1.31 -2.43
C LEU A 46 8.27 -1.91 -2.89
N HIS A 47 9.32 -1.55 -2.19
CA HIS A 47 10.64 -2.16 -2.34
C HIS A 47 10.92 -3.00 -1.11
N ILE A 48 11.04 -4.30 -1.31
CA ILE A 48 11.26 -5.27 -0.24
C ILE A 48 12.34 -6.23 -0.69
N ASP A 49 13.42 -6.33 0.10
CA ASP A 49 14.46 -7.34 -0.14
C ASP A 49 15.04 -7.27 -1.55
N GLY A 50 15.21 -6.08 -2.08
CA GLY A 50 15.75 -5.91 -3.43
C GLY A 50 14.74 -6.09 -4.55
N GLU A 51 13.50 -6.40 -4.22
CA GLU A 51 12.45 -6.59 -5.21
C GLU A 51 11.42 -5.47 -5.11
N GLN A 52 10.78 -5.17 -6.23
CA GLN A 52 9.76 -4.14 -6.30
C GLN A 52 8.46 -4.76 -6.81
N GLY A 53 7.34 -4.26 -6.30
CA GLY A 53 6.06 -4.73 -6.76
C GLY A 53 4.93 -3.83 -6.30
N TRP A 54 3.83 -3.87 -7.04
CA TRP A 54 2.62 -3.12 -6.69
C TRP A 54 1.70 -3.97 -5.82
N LEU A 55 1.19 -3.36 -4.76
CA LEU A 55 0.22 -3.98 -3.87
C LEU A 55 -0.94 -3.01 -3.65
N ASP A 56 -2.15 -3.54 -3.57
CA ASP A 56 -3.29 -2.71 -3.24
C ASP A 56 -3.40 -2.49 -1.73
N GLU A 57 -4.28 -1.59 -1.33
CA GLU A 57 -4.44 -1.22 0.07
C GLU A 57 -4.81 -2.39 0.97
N VAL A 58 -5.64 -3.29 0.46
CA VAL A 58 -6.09 -4.43 1.26
C VAL A 58 -4.91 -5.33 1.61
N ARG A 59 -4.07 -5.59 0.62
CA ARG A 59 -2.86 -6.40 0.82
C ARG A 59 -1.93 -5.76 1.84
N ILE A 60 -1.79 -4.45 1.76
CA ILE A 60 -0.91 -3.73 2.67
C ILE A 60 -1.46 -3.78 4.10
N ARG A 61 -2.75 -3.58 4.26
CA ARG A 61 -3.35 -3.62 5.60
C ARG A 61 -3.23 -4.98 6.25
N VAL A 62 -3.32 -6.04 5.47
CA VAL A 62 -3.25 -7.40 6.01
C VAL A 62 -1.83 -7.84 6.26
N GLY A 63 -0.90 -7.45 5.41
CA GLY A 63 0.45 -7.98 5.43
C GLY A 63 1.52 -7.06 6.01
N TYR A 64 1.21 -5.80 6.26
CA TYR A 64 2.19 -4.82 6.70
C TYR A 64 1.65 -3.96 7.84
N LYS A 65 2.58 -3.34 8.56
CA LYS A 65 2.22 -2.45 9.67
C LYS A 65 3.18 -1.26 9.67
N LEU A 66 2.74 -0.19 10.30
CA LEU A 66 3.58 0.98 10.54
C LEU A 66 4.62 0.68 11.61
N PRO A 67 5.75 1.37 11.57
CA PRO A 67 6.79 1.22 12.60
C PRO A 67 6.27 1.57 13.97
#